data_d80b93e5fd767f2ed187928369b4af81
#
_entry.id   d80b93e5fd767f2ed187928369b4af81
#
_cell.length_a   1.000
_cell.length_b   1.000
_cell.length_c   1.000
_cell.angle_alpha   90.00
_cell.angle_beta   90.00
_cell.angle_gamma   90.00
#
_symmetry.space_group_name_H-M   'P 1'
#
loop_
_entity.id
_entity.type
_entity.pdbx_description
1 polymer ?
#
loop_
_entity_poly.entity_id
_entity_poly.type
_entity_poly.pdbx_seq_one_letter_code
_entity_poly.pdbx_strand_id
1 'polypeptide(L)'
;VLPEEKESPVIKKPSPSYYGNFQLILLCGIGGSSLGTQAIYEALKNKKNLKELLVLDSLNPLFFRKVVSKVKETPKGKTALLFVSKSGKNLEPTANFFALFKIIKKYQPKVFVITGENSALWNFARKKNFLVFPVPKMVGGRYSVFSNVGLLPLLLAGVKIKELLLGA
;
A
#
# COMPACT_ATOMS: atom_id res chain seq x y z
N VAL A 1 -0.64 3.14 -20.46
CA VAL A 1 0.07 2.23 -19.53
C VAL A 1 1.41 1.88 -20.11
N LEU A 2 2.51 2.18 -19.41
CA LEU A 2 3.86 1.85 -19.86
C LEU A 2 4.05 0.33 -19.99
N PRO A 3 4.87 -0.17 -20.93
CA PRO A 3 5.09 -1.61 -21.12
C PRO A 3 5.46 -2.36 -19.82
N GLU A 4 6.30 -1.74 -18.99
CA GLU A 4 6.70 -2.29 -17.68
C GLU A 4 5.52 -2.45 -16.71
N GLU A 5 4.48 -1.63 -16.84
CA GLU A 5 3.29 -1.70 -15.99
C GLU A 5 2.34 -2.81 -16.42
N LYS A 6 2.28 -3.13 -17.72
CA LYS A 6 1.52 -4.28 -18.23
C LYS A 6 2.05 -5.61 -17.66
N GLU A 7 3.32 -5.63 -17.27
CA GLU A 7 3.94 -6.79 -16.64
C GLU A 7 3.81 -6.81 -15.11
N SER A 8 3.28 -5.74 -14.50
CA SER A 8 3.10 -5.67 -13.06
C SER A 8 2.34 -6.88 -12.53
N PRO A 9 2.83 -7.51 -11.44
CA PRO A 9 2.13 -8.61 -10.78
C PRO A 9 0.68 -8.28 -10.41
N VAL A 10 0.40 -7.01 -10.07
CA VAL A 10 -0.96 -6.54 -9.75
C VAL A 10 -1.87 -6.57 -10.95
N ILE A 11 -1.36 -6.27 -12.16
CA ILE A 11 -2.13 -6.32 -13.39
C ILE A 11 -2.33 -7.77 -13.85
N LYS A 12 -1.29 -8.61 -13.76
CA LYS A 12 -1.36 -10.04 -14.13
C LYS A 12 -2.30 -10.83 -13.22
N LYS A 13 -2.35 -10.48 -11.93
CA LYS A 13 -3.19 -11.14 -10.90
C LYS A 13 -4.08 -10.13 -10.17
N PRO A 14 -5.07 -9.55 -10.86
CA PRO A 14 -5.86 -8.43 -10.32
C PRO A 14 -6.98 -8.91 -9.38
N SER A 15 -6.72 -9.92 -8.55
CA SER A 15 -7.68 -10.43 -7.56
C SER A 15 -7.18 -10.15 -6.15
N PRO A 16 -7.97 -9.47 -5.32
CA PRO A 16 -7.62 -9.28 -3.91
C PRO A 16 -7.39 -10.60 -3.17
N SER A 17 -8.13 -11.65 -3.50
CA SER A 17 -8.03 -12.97 -2.85
C SER A 17 -6.67 -13.63 -3.05
N TYR A 18 -5.97 -13.33 -4.16
CA TYR A 18 -4.62 -13.83 -4.40
C TYR A 18 -3.63 -13.34 -3.34
N TYR A 19 -3.79 -12.09 -2.89
CA TYR A 19 -2.90 -11.48 -1.90
C TYR A 19 -3.36 -11.72 -0.46
N GLY A 20 -4.64 -11.96 -0.25
CA GLY A 20 -5.28 -12.19 1.04
C GLY A 20 -6.63 -11.49 1.14
N ASN A 21 -7.45 -11.93 2.08
CA ASN A 21 -8.75 -11.31 2.34
C ASN A 21 -8.63 -10.38 3.56
N PHE A 22 -8.39 -9.09 3.31
CA PHE A 22 -8.22 -8.08 4.33
C PHE A 22 -9.52 -7.32 4.59
N GLN A 23 -9.63 -6.76 5.79
CA GLN A 23 -10.69 -5.85 6.20
C GLN A 23 -10.17 -4.42 6.37
N LEU A 24 -8.89 -4.29 6.73
CA LEU A 24 -8.22 -3.02 6.96
C LEU A 24 -6.94 -2.95 6.14
N ILE A 25 -6.77 -1.87 5.39
CA ILE A 25 -5.57 -1.58 4.59
C ILE A 25 -4.90 -0.33 5.17
N LEU A 26 -3.63 -0.44 5.54
CA LEU A 26 -2.82 0.63 6.08
C LEU A 26 -1.71 0.97 5.07
N LEU A 27 -1.64 2.23 4.64
CA LEU A 27 -0.67 2.71 3.68
C LEU A 27 0.27 3.72 4.33
N CYS A 28 1.53 3.36 4.53
CA CYS A 28 2.59 4.28 4.92
C CYS A 28 3.29 4.80 3.66
N GLY A 29 3.05 6.05 3.31
CA GLY A 29 3.59 6.70 2.12
C GLY A 29 3.35 8.19 2.16
N ILE A 30 4.14 8.98 1.42
CA ILE A 30 4.03 10.44 1.35
C ILE A 30 4.06 10.94 -0.09
N GLY A 31 3.34 12.01 -0.38
CA GLY A 31 3.30 12.64 -1.69
C GLY A 31 2.82 11.66 -2.77
N GLY A 32 3.59 11.50 -3.85
CA GLY A 32 3.23 10.58 -4.94
C GLY A 32 3.07 9.11 -4.52
N SER A 33 3.57 8.73 -3.35
CA SER A 33 3.43 7.37 -2.82
C SER A 33 2.05 7.10 -2.15
N SER A 34 1.23 8.14 -1.95
CA SER A 34 -0.06 8.03 -1.27
C SER A 34 -1.18 8.82 -1.92
N LEU A 35 -0.91 10.06 -2.41
CA LEU A 35 -1.96 10.99 -2.85
C LEU A 35 -2.82 10.44 -4.00
N GLY A 36 -2.22 9.82 -5.02
CA GLY A 36 -2.98 9.25 -6.13
C GLY A 36 -3.90 8.10 -5.68
N THR A 37 -3.40 7.24 -4.80
CA THR A 37 -4.20 6.18 -4.18
C THR A 37 -5.37 6.75 -3.38
N GLN A 38 -5.09 7.77 -2.56
CA GLN A 38 -6.09 8.42 -1.72
C GLN A 38 -7.16 9.10 -2.57
N ALA A 39 -6.77 9.84 -3.62
CA ALA A 39 -7.70 10.51 -4.51
C ALA A 39 -8.70 9.54 -5.17
N ILE A 40 -8.19 8.42 -5.73
CA ILE A 40 -9.04 7.41 -6.35
C ILE A 40 -9.93 6.72 -5.29
N TYR A 41 -9.37 6.37 -4.13
CA TYR A 41 -10.13 5.74 -3.07
C TYR A 41 -11.28 6.63 -2.57
N GLU A 42 -11.02 7.93 -2.31
CA GLU A 42 -12.02 8.91 -1.89
C GLU A 42 -13.13 9.10 -2.93
N ALA A 43 -12.79 9.14 -4.22
CA ALA A 43 -13.75 9.21 -5.31
C ALA A 43 -14.67 7.97 -5.38
N LEU A 44 -14.18 6.82 -4.91
CA LEU A 44 -14.89 5.54 -4.99
C LEU A 44 -15.46 5.06 -3.66
N LYS A 45 -15.19 5.70 -2.53
CA LYS A 45 -15.49 5.20 -1.17
C LYS A 45 -16.96 4.91 -0.92
N ASN A 46 -17.87 5.57 -1.65
CA ASN A 46 -19.31 5.33 -1.54
C ASN A 46 -19.80 4.10 -2.31
N LYS A 47 -18.92 3.46 -3.10
CA LYS A 47 -19.25 2.19 -3.77
C LYS A 47 -19.31 1.06 -2.74
N LYS A 48 -20.31 0.18 -2.88
CA LYS A 48 -20.45 -1.01 -2.03
C LYS A 48 -19.20 -1.91 -2.15
N ASN A 49 -18.81 -2.50 -1.01
CA ASN A 49 -17.74 -3.51 -0.89
C ASN A 49 -16.29 -3.00 -0.85
N LEU A 50 -16.04 -1.69 -0.75
CA LEU A 50 -14.69 -1.22 -0.47
C LEU A 50 -14.30 -1.49 0.99
N LYS A 51 -13.05 -1.89 1.19
CA LYS A 51 -12.44 -2.08 2.51
C LYS A 51 -11.88 -0.76 3.02
N GLU A 52 -11.80 -0.61 4.34
CA GLU A 52 -11.26 0.60 4.95
C GLU A 52 -9.77 0.77 4.59
N LEU A 53 -9.42 1.91 3.99
CA LEU A 53 -8.06 2.31 3.68
C LEU A 53 -7.68 3.52 4.53
N LEU A 54 -6.64 3.39 5.35
CA LEU A 54 -6.07 4.47 6.15
C LEU A 54 -4.67 4.80 5.68
N VAL A 55 -4.43 6.07 5.38
CA VAL A 55 -3.16 6.56 4.84
C VAL A 55 -2.38 7.31 5.92
N LEU A 56 -1.18 6.84 6.22
CA LEU A 56 -0.24 7.46 7.16
C LEU A 56 0.82 8.22 6.36
N ASP A 57 0.52 9.47 6.03
CA ASP A 57 1.35 10.37 5.23
C ASP A 57 2.03 11.48 6.05
N SER A 58 1.72 11.56 7.32
CA SER A 58 2.26 12.55 8.26
C SER A 58 2.52 11.94 9.64
N LEU A 59 3.36 12.60 10.45
CA LEU A 59 3.64 12.20 11.83
C LEU A 59 2.60 12.81 12.78
N ASN A 60 1.33 12.37 12.64
CA ASN A 60 0.23 12.81 13.50
C ASN A 60 -0.05 11.79 14.61
N PRO A 61 0.26 12.08 15.89
CA PRO A 61 0.10 11.11 16.98
C PRO A 61 -1.36 10.72 17.25
N LEU A 62 -2.31 11.63 17.05
CA LEU A 62 -3.73 11.33 17.26
C LEU A 62 -4.25 10.38 16.19
N PHE A 63 -3.89 10.64 14.93
CA PHE A 63 -4.24 9.74 13.83
C PHE A 63 -3.55 8.38 13.97
N PHE A 64 -2.28 8.37 14.37
CA PHE A 64 -1.55 7.13 14.64
C PHE A 64 -2.23 6.27 15.72
N ARG A 65 -2.68 6.88 16.82
CA ARG A 65 -3.47 6.19 17.87
C ARG A 65 -4.76 5.61 17.33
N LYS A 66 -5.49 6.37 16.50
CA LYS A 66 -6.71 5.91 15.83
C LYS A 66 -6.43 4.67 14.97
N VAL A 67 -5.36 4.68 14.18
CA VAL A 67 -4.94 3.53 13.37
C VAL A 67 -4.65 2.31 14.23
N VAL A 68 -3.90 2.47 15.32
CA VAL A 68 -3.61 1.37 16.27
C VAL A 68 -4.88 0.81 16.88
N SER A 69 -5.86 1.65 17.25
CA SER A 69 -7.16 1.20 17.75
C SER A 69 -7.91 0.36 16.72
N LYS A 70 -7.98 0.84 15.47
CA LYS A 70 -8.60 0.10 14.36
C LYS A 70 -7.97 -1.28 14.13
N VAL A 71 -6.64 -1.39 14.23
CA VAL A 71 -5.98 -2.71 14.13
C VAL A 71 -6.38 -3.63 15.27
N LYS A 72 -6.54 -3.12 16.49
CA LYS A 72 -6.99 -3.92 17.65
C LYS A 72 -8.41 -4.48 17.47
N GLU A 73 -9.28 -3.72 16.81
CA GLU A 73 -10.66 -4.09 16.51
C GLU A 73 -10.75 -5.07 15.32
N THR A 74 -9.72 -5.09 14.46
CA THR A 74 -9.67 -5.95 13.27
C THR A 74 -9.20 -7.37 13.65
N PRO A 75 -9.85 -8.43 13.16
CA PRO A 75 -9.41 -9.79 13.42
C PRO A 75 -7.96 -10.04 12.98
N LYS A 76 -7.22 -10.88 13.71
CA LYS A 76 -5.83 -11.23 13.40
C LYS A 76 -5.70 -11.72 11.96
N GLY A 77 -4.65 -11.28 11.28
CA GLY A 77 -4.39 -11.65 9.88
C GLY A 77 -5.28 -10.94 8.85
N LYS A 78 -6.20 -10.05 9.28
CA LYS A 78 -7.10 -9.30 8.38
C LYS A 78 -6.65 -7.87 8.10
N THR A 79 -5.44 -7.50 8.51
CA THR A 79 -4.82 -6.21 8.20
C THR A 79 -3.72 -6.37 7.16
N ALA A 80 -3.76 -5.55 6.10
CA ALA A 80 -2.65 -5.33 5.18
C ALA A 80 -1.89 -4.07 5.59
N LEU A 81 -0.57 -4.16 5.74
CA LEU A 81 0.31 -3.02 6.00
C LEU A 81 1.22 -2.81 4.80
N LEU A 82 1.03 -1.70 4.10
CA LEU A 82 1.84 -1.32 2.94
C LEU A 82 2.85 -0.24 3.32
N PHE A 83 4.08 -0.42 2.90
CA PHE A 83 5.14 0.59 2.97
C PHE A 83 5.56 0.98 1.56
N VAL A 84 5.30 2.21 1.16
CA VAL A 84 5.58 2.74 -0.17
C VAL A 84 6.63 3.83 -0.10
N SER A 85 7.82 3.56 -0.62
CA SER A 85 8.90 4.53 -0.71
C SER A 85 9.87 4.14 -1.83
N LYS A 86 9.92 4.90 -2.93
CA LYS A 86 10.79 4.60 -4.07
C LYS A 86 12.26 4.53 -3.68
N SER A 87 12.74 5.50 -2.89
CA SER A 87 14.14 5.56 -2.44
C SER A 87 14.40 4.83 -1.12
N GLY A 88 13.37 4.57 -0.31
CA GLY A 88 13.50 4.08 1.06
C GLY A 88 14.09 5.10 2.05
N LYS A 89 14.24 6.38 1.65
CA LYS A 89 14.95 7.41 2.43
C LYS A 89 14.03 8.42 3.12
N ASN A 90 12.72 8.41 2.82
CA ASN A 90 11.77 9.35 3.42
C ASN A 90 11.57 9.02 4.90
N LEU A 91 11.78 10.01 5.77
CA LEU A 91 11.76 9.83 7.22
C LEU A 91 10.35 9.49 7.73
N GLU A 92 9.33 10.25 7.32
CA GLU A 92 7.97 10.16 7.84
C GLU A 92 7.32 8.80 7.59
N PRO A 93 7.26 8.26 6.35
CA PRO A 93 6.68 6.95 6.12
C PRO A 93 7.51 5.83 6.74
N THR A 94 8.84 6.02 6.86
CA THR A 94 9.74 5.08 7.52
C THR A 94 9.44 5.01 9.02
N ALA A 95 9.35 6.16 9.69
CA ALA A 95 9.03 6.24 11.11
C ALA A 95 7.63 5.65 11.39
N ASN A 96 6.62 6.05 10.61
CA ASN A 96 5.26 5.51 10.73
C ASN A 96 5.24 3.98 10.55
N PHE A 97 5.90 3.48 9.53
CA PHE A 97 5.92 2.03 9.25
C PHE A 97 6.56 1.25 10.40
N PHE A 98 7.77 1.61 10.82
CA PHE A 98 8.48 0.86 11.87
C PHE A 98 7.81 0.97 13.24
N ALA A 99 7.34 2.17 13.62
CA ALA A 99 6.61 2.36 14.86
C ALA A 99 5.32 1.55 14.88
N LEU A 100 4.55 1.62 13.79
CA LEU A 100 3.29 0.88 13.66
C LEU A 100 3.54 -0.62 13.65
N PHE A 101 4.47 -1.12 12.83
CA PHE A 101 4.79 -2.54 12.72
C PHE A 101 5.23 -3.13 14.08
N LYS A 102 6.07 -2.41 14.84
CA LYS A 102 6.49 -2.83 16.18
C LYS A 102 5.29 -3.08 17.12
N ILE A 103 4.26 -2.23 17.04
CA ILE A 103 3.07 -2.33 17.88
C ILE A 103 2.11 -3.41 17.38
N ILE A 104 1.88 -3.46 16.06
CA ILE A 104 0.81 -4.29 15.49
C ILE A 104 1.24 -5.70 15.06
N LYS A 105 2.54 -6.04 15.09
CA LYS A 105 3.04 -7.37 14.66
C LYS A 105 2.34 -8.54 15.36
N LYS A 106 1.90 -8.37 16.60
CA LYS A 106 1.14 -9.39 17.35
C LYS A 106 -0.26 -9.67 16.78
N TYR A 107 -0.78 -8.78 15.93
CA TYR A 107 -2.04 -8.97 15.20
C TYR A 107 -1.84 -9.59 13.82
N GLN A 108 -0.59 -10.01 13.50
CA GLN A 108 -0.21 -10.72 12.28
C GLN A 108 -0.60 -9.99 10.98
N PRO A 109 -0.26 -8.70 10.81
CA PRO A 109 -0.53 -8.02 9.55
C PRO A 109 0.29 -8.65 8.43
N LYS A 110 -0.31 -8.77 7.25
CA LYS A 110 0.46 -9.10 6.04
C LYS A 110 1.15 -7.84 5.52
N VAL A 111 2.46 -7.91 5.36
CA VAL A 111 3.28 -6.74 5.00
C VAL A 111 3.62 -6.76 3.53
N PHE A 112 3.41 -5.61 2.88
CA PHE A 112 3.73 -5.34 1.48
C PHE A 112 4.68 -4.15 1.42
N VAL A 113 5.75 -4.27 0.66
CA VAL A 113 6.72 -3.19 0.46
C VAL A 113 6.78 -2.86 -1.03
N ILE A 114 6.58 -1.59 -1.36
CA ILE A 114 6.62 -1.09 -2.73
C ILE A 114 7.77 -0.11 -2.82
N THR A 115 8.85 -0.49 -3.49
CA THR A 115 10.11 0.27 -3.50
C THR A 115 10.91 0.03 -4.77
N GLY A 116 11.95 0.84 -4.99
CA GLY A 116 12.88 0.62 -6.10
C GLY A 116 13.62 -0.71 -5.95
N GLU A 117 13.80 -1.43 -7.06
CA GLU A 117 14.57 -2.66 -7.07
C GLU A 117 16.00 -2.44 -6.57
N ASN A 118 16.51 -3.41 -5.83
CA ASN A 118 17.86 -3.41 -5.23
C ASN A 118 18.15 -2.26 -4.26
N SER A 119 17.12 -1.52 -3.83
CA SER A 119 17.27 -0.53 -2.77
C SER A 119 17.54 -1.19 -1.41
N ALA A 120 18.06 -0.42 -0.45
CA ALA A 120 18.23 -0.92 0.92
C ALA A 120 16.91 -1.45 1.51
N LEU A 121 15.81 -0.77 1.22
CA LEU A 121 14.46 -1.17 1.64
C LEU A 121 14.01 -2.48 0.96
N TRP A 122 14.33 -2.68 -0.32
CA TRP A 122 14.09 -3.92 -1.04
C TRP A 122 14.79 -5.10 -0.36
N ASN A 123 16.09 -4.95 -0.09
CA ASN A 123 16.89 -5.99 0.53
C ASN A 123 16.43 -6.30 1.97
N PHE A 124 16.10 -5.26 2.74
CA PHE A 124 15.50 -5.41 4.07
C PHE A 124 14.20 -6.20 4.03
N ALA A 125 13.29 -5.84 3.13
CA ALA A 125 11.98 -6.47 3.02
C ALA A 125 12.10 -7.96 2.64
N ARG A 126 13.00 -8.29 1.72
CA ARG A 126 13.28 -9.69 1.35
C ARG A 126 13.84 -10.50 2.52
N LYS A 127 14.77 -9.93 3.30
CA LYS A 127 15.30 -10.58 4.52
C LYS A 127 14.21 -10.84 5.58
N LYS A 128 13.15 -10.02 5.58
CA LYS A 128 12.00 -10.17 6.49
C LYS A 128 10.87 -11.03 5.91
N ASN A 129 11.04 -11.60 4.72
CA ASN A 129 10.00 -12.35 4.00
C ASN A 129 8.72 -11.52 3.76
N PHE A 130 8.83 -10.20 3.60
CA PHE A 130 7.73 -9.36 3.20
C PHE A 130 7.48 -9.49 1.69
N LEU A 131 6.25 -9.26 1.26
CA LEU A 131 5.92 -9.22 -0.16
C LEU A 131 6.45 -7.91 -0.76
N VAL A 132 7.33 -8.01 -1.76
CA VAL A 132 8.01 -6.86 -2.36
C VAL A 132 7.55 -6.67 -3.79
N PHE A 133 7.24 -5.41 -4.13
CA PHE A 133 6.82 -4.99 -5.46
C PHE A 133 7.71 -3.86 -5.96
N PRO A 134 8.14 -3.88 -7.23
CA PRO A 134 8.98 -2.84 -7.78
C PRO A 134 8.20 -1.55 -8.06
N VAL A 135 8.88 -0.43 -7.87
CA VAL A 135 8.48 0.86 -8.46
C VAL A 135 9.22 1.00 -9.78
N PRO A 136 8.54 1.23 -10.93
CA PRO A 136 9.22 1.40 -12.20
C PRO A 136 10.24 2.53 -12.18
N LYS A 137 11.45 2.30 -12.71
CA LYS A 137 12.57 3.26 -12.64
C LYS A 137 12.23 4.61 -13.28
N MET A 138 11.57 4.57 -14.43
CA MET A 138 11.24 5.76 -15.23
C MET A 138 10.01 6.52 -14.73
N VAL A 139 9.24 5.96 -13.80
CA VAL A 139 8.02 6.58 -13.28
C VAL A 139 8.35 7.47 -12.08
N GLY A 140 8.13 8.78 -12.22
CA GLY A 140 8.20 9.73 -11.12
C GLY A 140 7.05 9.55 -10.14
N GLY A 141 7.25 9.92 -8.86
CA GLY A 141 6.23 9.73 -7.82
C GLY A 141 4.84 10.29 -8.20
N ARG A 142 4.79 11.47 -8.82
CA ARG A 142 3.54 12.12 -9.25
C ARG A 142 2.76 11.36 -10.33
N TYR A 143 3.41 10.47 -11.06
CA TYR A 143 2.85 9.70 -12.18
C TYR A 143 2.69 8.22 -11.84
N SER A 144 2.89 7.83 -10.56
CA SER A 144 3.00 6.42 -10.15
C SER A 144 1.67 5.74 -9.79
N VAL A 145 0.55 6.45 -9.86
CA VAL A 145 -0.76 5.93 -9.42
C VAL A 145 -1.19 4.68 -10.21
N PHE A 146 -0.86 4.59 -11.50
CA PHE A 146 -1.14 3.42 -12.35
C PHE A 146 -0.03 2.36 -12.34
N SER A 147 0.95 2.48 -11.42
CA SER A 147 1.93 1.43 -11.12
C SER A 147 1.54 0.64 -9.86
N ASN A 148 2.42 -0.27 -9.41
CA ASN A 148 2.21 -0.98 -8.15
C ASN A 148 1.95 -0.04 -6.96
N VAL A 149 2.45 1.21 -7.03
CA VAL A 149 2.30 2.23 -5.98
C VAL A 149 0.84 2.53 -5.68
N GLY A 150 0.02 2.72 -6.70
CA GLY A 150 -1.42 2.99 -6.53
C GLY A 150 -2.28 1.75 -6.72
N LEU A 151 -1.95 0.90 -7.70
CA LEU A 151 -2.80 -0.24 -8.05
C LEU A 151 -2.89 -1.29 -6.94
N LEU A 152 -1.79 -1.58 -6.22
CA LEU A 152 -1.81 -2.60 -5.18
C LEU A 152 -2.68 -2.20 -3.98
N PRO A 153 -2.50 -1.02 -3.35
CA PRO A 153 -3.36 -0.63 -2.23
C PRO A 153 -4.84 -0.50 -2.64
N LEU A 154 -5.13 0.00 -3.86
CA LEU A 154 -6.50 0.08 -4.38
C LEU A 154 -7.11 -1.31 -4.61
N LEU A 155 -6.35 -2.25 -5.17
CA LEU A 155 -6.77 -3.64 -5.33
C LEU A 155 -7.14 -4.27 -3.99
N LEU A 156 -6.26 -4.12 -2.98
CA LEU A 156 -6.48 -4.68 -1.64
C LEU A 156 -7.71 -4.04 -0.97
N ALA A 157 -7.96 -2.77 -1.25
CA ALA A 157 -9.17 -2.06 -0.80
C ALA A 157 -10.44 -2.51 -1.54
N GLY A 158 -10.32 -3.32 -2.61
CA GLY A 158 -11.47 -3.85 -3.35
C GLY A 158 -11.85 -3.07 -4.60
N VAL A 159 -11.00 -2.13 -5.04
CA VAL A 159 -11.21 -1.43 -6.32
C VAL A 159 -10.98 -2.40 -7.47
N LYS A 160 -11.87 -2.38 -8.45
CA LYS A 160 -11.78 -3.18 -9.67
C LYS A 160 -10.74 -2.59 -10.63
N ILE A 161 -9.50 -3.04 -10.51
CA ILE A 161 -8.34 -2.46 -11.23
C ILE A 161 -8.52 -2.48 -12.75
N LYS A 162 -9.14 -3.53 -13.30
CA LYS A 162 -9.39 -3.60 -14.75
C LYS A 162 -10.31 -2.46 -15.21
N GLU A 163 -11.39 -2.19 -14.50
CA GLU A 163 -12.32 -1.10 -14.82
C GLU A 163 -11.63 0.27 -14.67
N LEU A 164 -10.81 0.43 -13.62
CA LEU A 164 -10.02 1.64 -13.42
C LEU A 164 -9.06 1.91 -14.58
N LEU A 165 -8.34 0.90 -15.07
CA LEU A 165 -7.39 1.02 -16.17
C LEU A 165 -8.07 1.22 -17.54
N LEU A 166 -9.31 0.74 -17.72
CA LEU A 166 -10.09 0.99 -18.94
C LEU A 166 -10.60 2.43 -19.02
N GLY A 167 -10.76 3.10 -17.87
CA GLY A 167 -11.21 4.49 -17.79
C GLY A 167 -10.09 5.52 -17.77
N ALA A 168 -8.83 5.10 -17.80
CA ALA A 168 -7.63 5.95 -17.77
C ALA A 168 -7.00 6.07 -19.15
#